data_7b46b0b510f37ba843b9f0bf8d5749f8
#
_entry.id   7b46b0b510f37ba843b9f0bf8d5749f8
#
_cell.length_a   1.000
_cell.length_b   1.000
_cell.length_c   1.000
_cell.angle_alpha   90.00
_cell.angle_beta   90.00
_cell.angle_gamma   90.00
#
_symmetry.space_group_name_H-M   'P 1'
#
loop_
_entity.id
_entity.type
_entity.pdbx_description
1 polymer ?
#
loop_
_entity_poly.entity_id
_entity_poly.type
_entity_poly.pdbx_seq_one_letter_code
_entity_poly.pdbx_strand_id
1 'polypeptide(L)'
;TGLSIVNWGEKERFLESLKSIKVDNDILSPKITLMAQGQGVFCDYEKEKEGLVCVVDIGYNTFDFLVFDNGNPRQDLSFATKKGANVIITELQNIIKKRYSLDISEQSSKDIFQNGFIEIYGEKIDLSDSIDDLKEEYSEFIINELRNQREDIVKTAKRVIFSGGGAYFLDNVKSLKNVKNVDFSDKPYEYANVKGYLKWKK
;
A
#
# COMPACT_ATOMS: atom_id res chain seq x y z
N THR A 1 -16.08 3.57 -2.46
CA THR A 1 -15.03 2.60 -2.81
C THR A 1 -13.84 3.28 -3.48
N GLY A 2 -12.71 2.59 -3.61
CA GLY A 2 -11.50 3.10 -4.23
C GLY A 2 -10.92 2.16 -5.28
N LEU A 3 -10.20 2.75 -6.24
CA LEU A 3 -9.45 2.04 -7.28
C LEU A 3 -8.06 2.66 -7.38
N SER A 4 -7.02 1.83 -7.52
CA SER A 4 -5.67 2.32 -7.80
C SER A 4 -5.64 3.08 -9.13
N ILE A 5 -4.88 4.17 -9.19
CA ILE A 5 -4.77 4.95 -10.42
C ILE A 5 -4.09 4.18 -11.56
N VAL A 6 -3.31 3.13 -11.27
CA VAL A 6 -2.76 2.23 -12.30
C VAL A 6 -3.87 1.46 -13.04
N ASN A 7 -5.02 1.26 -12.39
CA ASN A 7 -6.18 0.57 -12.95
C ASN A 7 -7.31 1.54 -13.36
N TRP A 8 -7.05 2.85 -13.37
CA TRP A 8 -8.07 3.86 -13.61
C TRP A 8 -8.72 3.76 -15.00
N GLY A 9 -8.00 3.23 -15.97
CA GLY A 9 -8.55 2.91 -17.29
C GLY A 9 -9.72 1.91 -17.29
N GLU A 10 -9.79 1.04 -16.26
CA GLU A 10 -10.82 0.01 -16.08
C GLU A 10 -11.97 0.46 -15.16
N LYS A 11 -12.04 1.73 -14.80
CA LYS A 11 -13.00 2.26 -13.81
C LYS A 11 -14.46 1.97 -14.15
N GLU A 12 -14.83 2.03 -15.42
CA GLU A 12 -16.20 1.80 -15.87
C GLU A 12 -16.60 0.32 -15.70
N ARG A 13 -15.68 -0.59 -16.07
CA ARG A 13 -15.85 -2.02 -15.86
C ARG A 13 -15.94 -2.37 -14.37
N PHE A 14 -15.09 -1.74 -13.56
CA PHE A 14 -15.12 -1.89 -12.11
C PHE A 14 -16.45 -1.41 -11.52
N LEU A 15 -16.94 -0.22 -11.90
CA LEU A 15 -18.23 0.30 -11.47
C LEU A 15 -19.38 -0.59 -11.91
N GLU A 16 -19.33 -1.13 -13.13
CA GLU A 16 -20.34 -2.05 -13.64
C GLU A 16 -20.43 -3.31 -12.76
N SER A 17 -19.30 -3.89 -12.36
CA SER A 17 -19.26 -5.08 -11.49
C SER A 17 -19.87 -4.84 -10.10
N LEU A 18 -19.97 -3.58 -9.67
CA LEU A 18 -20.51 -3.20 -8.36
C LEU A 18 -21.98 -2.74 -8.41
N LYS A 19 -22.58 -2.60 -9.59
CA LYS A 19 -23.99 -2.16 -9.72
C LYS A 19 -24.98 -3.10 -9.06
N SER A 20 -24.63 -4.37 -8.97
CA SER A 20 -25.44 -5.41 -8.33
C SER A 20 -24.54 -6.28 -7.47
N ILE A 21 -24.73 -6.21 -6.16
CA ILE A 21 -23.96 -6.97 -5.18
C ILE A 21 -24.90 -7.96 -4.50
N LYS A 22 -24.57 -9.25 -4.58
CA LYS A 22 -25.30 -10.29 -3.87
C LYS A 22 -24.74 -10.45 -2.46
N VAL A 23 -25.61 -10.26 -1.47
CA VAL A 23 -25.31 -10.51 -0.05
C VAL A 23 -26.34 -11.51 0.45
N ASP A 24 -25.91 -12.71 0.76
CA ASP A 24 -26.79 -13.85 1.08
C ASP A 24 -27.86 -14.08 0.02
N ASN A 25 -29.14 -13.84 0.31
CA ASN A 25 -30.26 -13.97 -0.61
C ASN A 25 -30.70 -12.63 -1.23
N ASP A 26 -30.10 -11.53 -0.83
CA ASP A 26 -30.49 -10.20 -1.28
C ASP A 26 -29.59 -9.70 -2.40
N ILE A 27 -30.17 -8.96 -3.35
CA ILE A 27 -29.45 -8.24 -4.40
C ILE A 27 -29.52 -6.75 -4.07
N LEU A 28 -28.37 -6.17 -3.80
CA LEU A 28 -28.22 -4.75 -3.50
C LEU A 28 -27.77 -3.99 -4.74
N SER A 29 -28.37 -2.82 -4.99
CA SER A 29 -27.97 -1.89 -6.05
C SER A 29 -27.49 -0.57 -5.42
N PRO A 30 -26.28 -0.52 -4.87
CA PRO A 30 -25.80 0.61 -4.13
C PRO A 30 -25.51 1.82 -5.03
N LYS A 31 -25.71 3.03 -4.51
CA LYS A 31 -25.13 4.24 -5.12
C LYS A 31 -23.64 4.27 -4.82
N ILE A 32 -22.81 4.23 -5.88
CA ILE A 32 -21.37 4.11 -5.75
C ILE A 32 -20.70 5.44 -6.06
N THR A 33 -19.80 5.87 -5.18
CA THR A 33 -18.82 6.92 -5.46
C THR A 33 -17.45 6.26 -5.56
N LEU A 34 -16.78 6.43 -6.69
CA LEU A 34 -15.43 5.92 -6.92
C LEU A 34 -14.40 7.03 -6.65
N MET A 35 -13.38 6.69 -5.87
CA MET A 35 -12.25 7.55 -5.55
C MET A 35 -10.95 6.83 -5.95
N ALA A 36 -9.88 7.57 -6.18
CA ALA A 36 -8.55 6.93 -6.25
C ALA A 36 -8.15 6.41 -4.86
N GLN A 37 -7.49 5.25 -4.82
CA GLN A 37 -6.82 4.79 -3.59
C GLN A 37 -5.79 5.84 -3.16
N GLY A 38 -5.68 6.06 -1.83
CA GLY A 38 -4.91 7.17 -1.28
C GLY A 38 -5.73 8.46 -1.08
N GLN A 39 -6.78 8.73 -1.87
CA GLN A 39 -7.70 9.85 -1.55
C GLN A 39 -8.42 9.63 -0.22
N GLY A 40 -8.81 8.39 0.08
CA GLY A 40 -9.38 8.04 1.37
C GLY A 40 -8.38 8.33 2.51
N VAL A 41 -7.13 7.92 2.34
CA VAL A 41 -6.06 8.24 3.31
C VAL A 41 -5.96 9.75 3.56
N PHE A 42 -5.93 10.54 2.49
CA PHE A 42 -5.92 12.00 2.61
C PHE A 42 -7.15 12.55 3.34
N CYS A 43 -8.33 12.00 3.10
CA CYS A 43 -9.56 12.38 3.79
C CYS A 43 -9.54 12.02 5.29
N ASP A 44 -8.98 10.84 5.62
CA ASP A 44 -8.89 10.35 7.00
C ASP A 44 -7.84 11.09 7.83
N TYR A 45 -6.76 11.53 7.20
CA TYR A 45 -5.67 12.24 7.87
C TYR A 45 -6.14 13.56 8.46
N GLU A 46 -6.03 13.71 9.80
CA GLU A 46 -6.62 14.82 10.56
C GLU A 46 -5.67 15.99 10.82
N LYS A 47 -4.37 15.80 10.53
CA LYS A 47 -3.37 16.86 10.70
C LYS A 47 -3.44 17.87 9.54
N GLU A 48 -2.49 18.81 9.51
CA GLU A 48 -2.43 19.89 8.51
C GLU A 48 -2.43 19.37 7.07
N LYS A 49 -3.34 19.88 6.26
CA LYS A 49 -3.52 19.55 4.82
C LYS A 49 -3.25 20.73 3.89
N GLU A 50 -2.79 21.87 4.43
CA GLU A 50 -2.43 23.04 3.62
C GLU A 50 -1.07 22.82 2.91
N GLY A 51 -0.96 23.42 1.73
CA GLY A 51 0.21 23.28 0.89
C GLY A 51 0.30 21.90 0.23
N LEU A 52 1.50 21.49 -0.09
CA LEU A 52 1.76 20.24 -0.81
C LEU A 52 1.79 19.06 0.16
N VAL A 53 0.84 18.14 0.01
CA VAL A 53 0.73 16.91 0.80
C VAL A 53 0.76 15.71 -0.14
N CYS A 54 1.59 14.72 0.18
CA CYS A 54 1.69 13.49 -0.58
C CYS A 54 1.15 12.30 0.23
N VAL A 55 0.49 11.38 -0.43
CA VAL A 55 0.07 10.09 0.13
C VAL A 55 0.77 8.97 -0.62
N VAL A 56 1.39 8.08 0.13
CA VAL A 56 2.04 6.85 -0.32
C VAL A 56 1.20 5.69 0.17
N ASP A 57 0.31 5.18 -0.68
CA ASP A 57 -0.58 4.07 -0.35
C ASP A 57 -0.01 2.76 -0.89
N ILE A 58 0.47 1.91 0.01
CA ILE A 58 1.12 0.64 -0.33
C ILE A 58 0.14 -0.48 -0.08
N GLY A 59 -0.58 -0.86 -1.13
CA GLY A 59 -1.45 -2.03 -1.14
C GLY A 59 -0.69 -3.34 -1.36
N TYR A 60 -1.44 -4.44 -1.47
CA TYR A 60 -0.84 -5.74 -1.79
C TYR A 60 -0.30 -5.79 -3.22
N ASN A 61 -1.09 -5.32 -4.20
CA ASN A 61 -0.73 -5.39 -5.62
C ASN A 61 -0.15 -4.11 -6.19
N THR A 62 -0.45 -2.97 -5.58
CA THR A 62 -0.10 -1.65 -6.11
C THR A 62 0.53 -0.76 -5.06
N PHE A 63 1.36 0.13 -5.54
CA PHE A 63 1.90 1.26 -4.83
C PHE A 63 1.41 2.52 -5.54
N ASP A 64 0.60 3.33 -4.85
CA ASP A 64 0.03 4.57 -5.35
C ASP A 64 0.67 5.77 -4.64
N PHE A 65 1.16 6.73 -5.41
CA PHE A 65 1.67 8.02 -4.95
C PHE A 65 0.73 9.13 -5.43
N LEU A 66 -0.01 9.73 -4.50
CA LEU A 66 -0.93 10.82 -4.78
C LEU A 66 -0.42 12.13 -4.22
N VAL A 67 -0.60 13.19 -4.99
CA VAL A 67 -0.20 14.55 -4.61
C VAL A 67 -1.43 15.43 -4.52
N PHE A 68 -1.51 16.21 -3.43
CA PHE A 68 -2.54 17.20 -3.17
C PHE A 68 -1.89 18.55 -2.94
N ASP A 69 -2.44 19.60 -3.54
CA ASP A 69 -2.01 20.98 -3.32
C ASP A 69 -3.19 21.77 -2.75
N ASN A 70 -3.04 22.21 -1.50
CA ASN A 70 -4.13 22.86 -0.75
C ASN A 70 -5.45 22.07 -0.82
N GLY A 71 -5.37 20.75 -0.63
CA GLY A 71 -6.50 19.84 -0.66
C GLY A 71 -6.98 19.42 -2.05
N ASN A 72 -6.46 19.99 -3.14
CA ASN A 72 -6.84 19.66 -4.49
C ASN A 72 -5.91 18.58 -5.08
N PRO A 73 -6.45 17.50 -5.67
CA PRO A 73 -5.62 16.46 -6.24
C PRO A 73 -4.85 16.94 -7.48
N ARG A 74 -3.54 16.66 -7.52
CA ARG A 74 -2.64 16.94 -8.64
C ARG A 74 -2.36 15.66 -9.40
N GLN A 75 -3.22 15.35 -10.38
CA GLN A 75 -3.11 14.14 -11.18
C GLN A 75 -1.81 14.10 -12.00
N ASP A 76 -1.37 15.24 -12.47
CA ASP A 76 -0.13 15.44 -13.25
C ASP A 76 1.15 15.10 -12.44
N LEU A 77 1.08 15.14 -11.11
CA LEU A 77 2.19 14.83 -10.22
C LEU A 77 2.07 13.44 -9.58
N SER A 78 0.89 12.84 -9.65
CA SER A 78 0.59 11.53 -9.07
C SER A 78 1.00 10.40 -10.02
N PHE A 79 1.37 9.25 -9.46
CA PHE A 79 1.68 8.03 -10.22
C PHE A 79 1.35 6.78 -9.41
N ALA A 80 1.28 5.63 -10.07
CA ALA A 80 1.18 4.34 -9.42
C ALA A 80 1.93 3.25 -10.20
N THR A 81 2.28 2.19 -9.49
CA THR A 81 2.95 1.02 -10.05
C THR A 81 2.28 -0.27 -9.58
N LYS A 82 2.52 -1.39 -10.32
CA LYS A 82 2.07 -2.73 -9.91
C LYS A 82 3.09 -3.42 -8.99
N LYS A 83 3.78 -2.66 -8.16
CA LYS A 83 4.83 -3.14 -7.26
C LYS A 83 4.40 -2.92 -5.80
N GLY A 84 3.29 -3.53 -5.40
CA GLY A 84 2.82 -3.53 -4.02
C GLY A 84 3.60 -4.51 -3.14
N ALA A 85 3.09 -4.78 -1.95
CA ALA A 85 3.71 -5.67 -0.97
C ALA A 85 3.87 -7.13 -1.44
N ASN A 86 3.16 -7.56 -2.50
CA ASN A 86 3.29 -8.88 -3.11
C ASN A 86 4.72 -9.15 -3.65
N VAL A 87 5.50 -8.12 -3.93
CA VAL A 87 6.92 -8.27 -4.33
C VAL A 87 7.70 -9.03 -3.25
N ILE A 88 7.52 -8.67 -1.97
CA ILE A 88 8.21 -9.35 -0.85
C ILE A 88 7.80 -10.83 -0.78
N ILE A 89 6.52 -11.11 -0.94
CA ILE A 89 6.00 -12.50 -0.89
C ILE A 89 6.60 -13.35 -2.01
N THR A 90 6.71 -12.77 -3.21
CA THR A 90 7.36 -13.44 -4.36
C THR A 90 8.85 -13.68 -4.11
N GLU A 91 9.56 -12.70 -3.55
CA GLU A 91 10.98 -12.86 -3.24
C GLU A 91 11.21 -13.90 -2.13
N LEU A 92 10.34 -13.98 -1.13
CA LEU A 92 10.41 -15.03 -0.12
C LEU A 92 10.20 -16.42 -0.75
N GLN A 93 9.26 -16.57 -1.70
CA GLN A 93 9.12 -17.83 -2.47
C GLN A 93 10.40 -18.18 -3.21
N ASN A 94 11.05 -17.21 -3.84
CA ASN A 94 12.32 -17.39 -4.57
C ASN A 94 13.45 -17.84 -3.63
N ILE A 95 13.57 -17.23 -2.45
CA ILE A 95 14.55 -17.61 -1.42
C ILE A 95 14.33 -19.05 -0.97
N ILE A 96 13.09 -19.42 -0.66
CA ILE A 96 12.74 -20.77 -0.19
C ILE A 96 13.04 -21.80 -1.30
N LYS A 97 12.63 -21.51 -2.53
CA LYS A 97 12.93 -22.38 -3.68
C LYS A 97 14.43 -22.57 -3.88
N LYS A 98 15.20 -21.49 -3.82
CA LYS A 98 16.66 -21.54 -4.03
C LYS A 98 17.39 -22.27 -2.92
N ARG A 99 17.01 -22.06 -1.64
CA ARG A 99 17.71 -22.65 -0.49
C ARG A 99 17.31 -24.10 -0.20
N TYR A 100 16.04 -24.43 -0.40
CA TYR A 100 15.46 -25.70 0.04
C TYR A 100 14.89 -26.54 -1.11
N SER A 101 14.97 -26.06 -2.37
CA SER A 101 14.38 -26.70 -3.55
C SER A 101 12.89 -26.98 -3.40
N LEU A 102 12.17 -26.11 -2.69
CA LEU A 102 10.76 -26.24 -2.36
C LEU A 102 9.94 -25.15 -3.05
N ASP A 103 8.97 -25.56 -3.88
CA ASP A 103 7.96 -24.65 -4.43
C ASP A 103 6.78 -24.56 -3.45
N ILE A 104 6.51 -23.34 -2.98
CA ILE A 104 5.40 -23.06 -2.05
C ILE A 104 4.36 -22.13 -2.68
N SER A 105 3.11 -22.26 -2.26
CA SER A 105 2.04 -21.38 -2.68
C SER A 105 2.22 -19.95 -2.15
N GLU A 106 1.55 -18.97 -2.78
CA GLU A 106 1.50 -17.60 -2.28
C GLU A 106 0.95 -17.53 -0.86
N GLN A 107 -0.10 -18.32 -0.55
CA GLN A 107 -0.68 -18.36 0.79
C GLN A 107 0.32 -18.90 1.81
N SER A 108 1.00 -20.00 1.50
CA SER A 108 2.04 -20.55 2.39
C SER A 108 3.16 -19.54 2.62
N SER A 109 3.55 -18.78 1.59
CA SER A 109 4.55 -17.73 1.73
C SER A 109 4.10 -16.59 2.65
N LYS A 110 2.82 -16.19 2.58
CA LYS A 110 2.23 -15.21 3.51
C LYS A 110 2.25 -15.72 4.95
N ASP A 111 1.90 -16.97 5.16
CA ASP A 111 1.89 -17.59 6.48
C ASP A 111 3.32 -17.66 7.05
N ILE A 112 4.31 -18.05 6.24
CA ILE A 112 5.72 -18.05 6.63
C ILE A 112 6.20 -16.63 6.94
N PHE A 113 5.85 -15.66 6.12
CA PHE A 113 6.21 -14.25 6.33
C PHE A 113 5.67 -13.72 7.67
N GLN A 114 4.45 -14.12 8.05
CA GLN A 114 3.85 -13.73 9.33
C GLN A 114 4.45 -14.46 10.53
N ASN A 115 4.74 -15.76 10.37
CA ASN A 115 5.20 -16.63 11.46
C ASN A 115 6.71 -16.59 11.67
N GLY A 116 7.48 -16.15 10.67
CA GLY A 116 8.95 -16.07 10.71
C GLY A 116 9.68 -17.40 10.47
N PHE A 117 8.98 -18.50 10.16
CA PHE A 117 9.60 -19.80 9.98
C PHE A 117 8.88 -20.66 8.96
N ILE A 118 9.61 -21.68 8.44
CA ILE A 118 9.06 -22.78 7.64
C ILE A 118 9.33 -24.11 8.36
N GLU A 119 8.44 -25.08 8.19
CA GLU A 119 8.65 -26.45 8.67
C GLU A 119 8.96 -27.37 7.50
N ILE A 120 10.13 -28.05 7.53
CA ILE A 120 10.60 -28.98 6.51
C ILE A 120 10.99 -30.28 7.18
N TYR A 121 10.41 -31.40 6.78
CA TYR A 121 10.62 -32.74 7.39
C TYR A 121 10.41 -32.76 8.91
N GLY A 122 9.49 -31.93 9.43
CA GLY A 122 9.21 -31.81 10.86
C GLY A 122 10.21 -30.94 11.64
N GLU A 123 11.19 -30.35 10.98
CA GLU A 123 12.13 -29.40 11.58
C GLU A 123 11.71 -27.97 11.28
N LYS A 124 11.69 -27.17 12.34
CA LYS A 124 11.39 -25.73 12.24
C LYS A 124 12.64 -24.96 11.85
N ILE A 125 12.58 -24.27 10.71
CA ILE A 125 13.67 -23.46 10.16
C ILE A 125 13.29 -22.01 10.29
N ASP A 126 14.05 -21.23 11.06
CA ASP A 126 13.86 -19.80 11.23
C ASP A 126 14.25 -19.04 9.96
N LEU A 127 13.38 -18.12 9.52
CA LEU A 127 13.56 -17.26 8.36
C LEU A 127 13.46 -15.76 8.73
N SER A 128 13.42 -15.43 10.02
CA SER A 128 13.21 -14.07 10.50
C SER A 128 14.22 -13.08 9.91
N ASP A 129 15.51 -13.43 9.91
CA ASP A 129 16.56 -12.58 9.33
C ASP A 129 16.32 -12.33 7.83
N SER A 130 15.99 -13.38 7.07
CA SER A 130 15.70 -13.24 5.63
C SER A 130 14.44 -12.39 5.37
N ILE A 131 13.44 -12.46 6.24
CA ILE A 131 12.22 -11.67 6.15
C ILE A 131 12.53 -10.20 6.48
N ASP A 132 13.36 -9.94 7.46
CA ASP A 132 13.75 -8.57 7.83
C ASP A 132 14.62 -7.92 6.74
N ASP A 133 15.54 -8.66 6.12
CA ASP A 133 16.31 -8.22 4.94
C ASP A 133 15.35 -7.83 3.80
N LEU A 134 14.35 -8.68 3.50
CA LEU A 134 13.36 -8.40 2.47
C LEU A 134 12.53 -7.15 2.75
N LYS A 135 12.16 -6.90 4.00
CA LYS A 135 11.46 -5.66 4.41
C LYS A 135 12.34 -4.43 4.18
N GLU A 136 13.62 -4.51 4.53
CA GLU A 136 14.57 -3.42 4.33
C GLU A 136 14.79 -3.13 2.84
N GLU A 137 15.04 -4.16 2.03
CA GLU A 137 15.17 -4.05 0.57
C GLU A 137 13.92 -3.42 -0.09
N TYR A 138 12.73 -3.85 0.33
CA TYR A 138 11.49 -3.28 -0.19
C TYR A 138 11.31 -1.82 0.23
N SER A 139 11.69 -1.48 1.47
CA SER A 139 11.62 -0.11 1.96
C SER A 139 12.54 0.81 1.17
N GLU A 140 13.77 0.35 0.88
CA GLU A 140 14.69 1.07 0.01
C GLU A 140 14.15 1.21 -1.42
N PHE A 141 13.54 0.16 -1.95
CA PHE A 141 12.88 0.21 -3.25
C PHE A 141 11.81 1.31 -3.30
N ILE A 142 10.90 1.39 -2.31
CA ILE A 142 9.85 2.44 -2.25
C ILE A 142 10.49 3.83 -2.19
N ILE A 143 11.50 4.03 -1.34
CA ILE A 143 12.20 5.31 -1.20
C ILE A 143 12.85 5.72 -2.53
N ASN A 144 13.48 4.77 -3.22
CA ASN A 144 14.13 5.02 -4.49
C ASN A 144 13.11 5.32 -5.61
N GLU A 145 11.97 4.63 -5.65
CA GLU A 145 10.89 4.95 -6.60
C GLU A 145 10.38 6.39 -6.39
N LEU A 146 10.17 6.79 -5.15
CA LEU A 146 9.76 8.16 -4.83
C LEU A 146 10.79 9.19 -5.28
N ARG A 147 12.08 8.95 -5.03
CA ARG A 147 13.18 9.83 -5.45
C ARG A 147 13.29 9.91 -6.98
N ASN A 148 13.25 8.78 -7.64
CA ASN A 148 13.41 8.71 -9.09
C ASN A 148 12.25 9.39 -9.84
N GLN A 149 11.04 9.28 -9.32
CA GLN A 149 9.84 9.79 -9.99
C GLN A 149 9.49 11.22 -9.60
N ARG A 150 9.69 11.60 -8.32
CA ARG A 150 9.15 12.86 -7.76
C ARG A 150 10.01 13.41 -6.61
N GLU A 151 11.35 13.42 -6.77
CA GLU A 151 12.26 13.86 -5.71
C GLU A 151 11.98 15.29 -5.22
N ASP A 152 11.76 16.20 -6.17
CA ASP A 152 11.43 17.60 -5.91
C ASP A 152 10.13 17.74 -5.09
N ILE A 153 9.11 16.99 -5.46
CA ILE A 153 7.81 16.98 -4.77
C ILE A 153 7.98 16.44 -3.35
N VAL A 154 8.64 15.29 -3.18
CA VAL A 154 8.85 14.66 -1.86
C VAL A 154 9.66 15.57 -0.93
N LYS A 155 10.69 16.27 -1.45
CA LYS A 155 11.52 17.19 -0.68
C LYS A 155 10.77 18.47 -0.26
N THR A 156 9.85 18.95 -1.08
CA THR A 156 9.13 20.22 -0.85
C THR A 156 7.77 20.03 -0.20
N ALA A 157 7.26 18.81 -0.17
CA ALA A 157 5.98 18.48 0.48
C ALA A 157 6.02 18.83 1.98
N LYS A 158 4.96 19.43 2.49
CA LYS A 158 4.76 19.63 3.93
C LYS A 158 4.61 18.30 4.68
N ARG A 159 3.96 17.32 4.02
CA ARG A 159 3.77 15.96 4.55
C ARG A 159 3.87 14.93 3.44
N VAL A 160 4.48 13.81 3.77
CA VAL A 160 4.48 12.58 2.99
C VAL A 160 3.91 11.49 3.90
N ILE A 161 2.68 11.07 3.64
CA ILE A 161 1.89 10.20 4.50
C ILE A 161 1.96 8.78 3.95
N PHE A 162 2.57 7.88 4.68
CA PHE A 162 2.61 6.45 4.35
C PHE A 162 1.38 5.74 4.91
N SER A 163 0.78 4.86 4.11
CA SER A 163 -0.43 4.12 4.43
C SER A 163 -0.54 2.80 3.66
N GLY A 164 -1.62 2.05 3.91
CA GLY A 164 -1.83 0.74 3.31
C GLY A 164 -1.09 -0.37 4.06
N GLY A 165 -1.42 -1.63 3.77
CA GLY A 165 -0.83 -2.78 4.48
C GLY A 165 0.69 -2.90 4.34
N GLY A 166 1.28 -2.40 3.25
CA GLY A 166 2.73 -2.37 3.07
C GLY A 166 3.46 -1.32 3.92
N ALA A 167 2.75 -0.34 4.48
CA ALA A 167 3.35 0.67 5.36
C ALA A 167 3.93 0.10 6.65
N TYR A 168 3.46 -1.09 7.11
CA TYR A 168 4.04 -1.80 8.25
C TYR A 168 5.52 -2.18 8.04
N PHE A 169 5.97 -2.31 6.80
CA PHE A 169 7.38 -2.60 6.50
C PHE A 169 8.28 -1.38 6.67
N LEU A 170 7.69 -0.18 6.55
CA LEU A 170 8.41 1.10 6.58
C LEU A 170 8.36 1.82 7.93
N ASP A 171 7.41 1.52 8.81
CA ASP A 171 7.19 2.26 10.06
C ASP A 171 8.37 2.15 11.05
N ASN A 172 9.24 1.16 10.88
CA ASN A 172 10.45 0.95 11.68
C ASN A 172 11.76 1.30 10.97
N VAL A 173 11.72 1.70 9.70
CA VAL A 173 12.92 2.05 8.91
C VAL A 173 13.58 3.31 9.45
N LYS A 174 14.84 3.18 9.87
CA LYS A 174 15.60 4.29 10.52
C LYS A 174 15.72 5.52 9.61
N SER A 175 15.89 5.32 8.30
CA SER A 175 16.05 6.42 7.35
C SER A 175 14.80 7.30 7.24
N LEU A 176 13.60 6.75 7.46
CA LEU A 176 12.35 7.51 7.44
C LEU A 176 12.04 8.19 8.77
N LYS A 177 12.44 7.58 9.90
CA LYS A 177 12.16 8.14 11.24
C LYS A 177 12.77 9.53 11.48
N ASN A 178 13.83 9.87 10.76
CA ASN A 178 14.54 11.15 10.91
C ASN A 178 14.08 12.22 9.90
N VAL A 179 13.15 11.89 9.00
CA VAL A 179 12.66 12.82 7.98
C VAL A 179 11.45 13.56 8.53
N LYS A 180 11.60 14.87 8.77
CA LYS A 180 10.60 15.70 9.49
C LYS A 180 9.23 15.78 8.82
N ASN A 181 9.17 15.65 7.51
CA ASN A 181 7.91 15.72 6.75
C ASN A 181 7.28 14.35 6.48
N VAL A 182 7.89 13.25 6.94
CA VAL A 182 7.30 11.91 6.85
C VAL A 182 6.36 11.67 8.02
N ASP A 183 5.21 11.10 7.72
CA ASP A 183 4.20 10.69 8.69
C ASP A 183 3.56 9.37 8.24
N PHE A 184 2.81 8.75 9.13
CA PHE A 184 2.04 7.54 8.85
C PHE A 184 0.58 7.80 9.18
N SER A 185 -0.35 7.17 8.44
CA SER A 185 -1.76 7.17 8.80
C SER A 185 -1.97 6.48 10.16
N ASP A 186 -3.15 6.62 10.75
CA ASP A 186 -3.47 5.91 11.99
C ASP A 186 -3.63 4.40 11.73
N LYS A 187 -3.06 3.59 12.63
CA LYS A 187 -3.22 2.13 12.58
C LYS A 187 -4.69 1.73 12.85
N PRO A 188 -5.19 0.66 12.24
CA PRO A 188 -4.53 -0.19 11.21
C PRO A 188 -4.45 0.54 9.86
N TYR A 189 -3.24 0.56 9.27
CA TYR A 189 -2.94 1.31 8.04
C TYR A 189 -3.81 0.91 6.84
N GLU A 190 -4.16 -0.38 6.73
CA GLU A 190 -4.99 -0.93 5.65
C GLU A 190 -6.41 -0.39 5.63
N TYR A 191 -6.89 0.17 6.73
CA TYR A 191 -8.24 0.75 6.83
C TYR A 191 -8.30 2.25 6.59
N ALA A 192 -7.19 2.95 6.41
CA ALA A 192 -7.17 4.40 6.25
C ALA A 192 -8.02 4.87 5.05
N ASN A 193 -7.97 4.15 3.92
CA ASN A 193 -8.81 4.46 2.77
C ASN A 193 -10.30 4.35 3.10
N VAL A 194 -10.75 3.26 3.71
CA VAL A 194 -12.18 3.05 3.99
C VAL A 194 -12.69 4.03 5.05
N LYS A 195 -11.89 4.35 6.06
CA LYS A 195 -12.20 5.39 7.04
C LYS A 195 -12.41 6.74 6.36
N GLY A 196 -11.52 7.13 5.46
CA GLY A 196 -11.63 8.37 4.70
C GLY A 196 -12.81 8.41 3.75
N TYR A 197 -13.16 7.28 3.11
CA TYR A 197 -14.36 7.22 2.27
C TYR A 197 -15.64 7.45 3.08
N LEU A 198 -15.69 7.01 4.34
CA LEU A 198 -16.81 7.27 5.25
C LEU A 198 -16.87 8.75 5.67
N LYS A 199 -15.72 9.41 5.83
CA LYS A 199 -15.62 10.85 6.15
C LYS A 199 -15.90 11.74 4.94
N TRP A 200 -15.84 11.21 3.71
CA TRP A 200 -16.09 11.96 2.50
C TRP A 200 -17.55 12.43 2.46
N LYS A 201 -17.76 13.73 2.70
CA LYS A 201 -19.06 14.37 2.51
C LYS A 201 -19.05 15.04 1.14
N LYS A 202 -20.05 14.72 0.34
CA LYS A 202 -20.31 15.43 -0.92
C LYS A 202 -20.75 16.84 -0.65
#